data_f2674ca958e73783f7e51cfaaba42e47
#
_entry.id   f2674ca958e73783f7e51cfaaba42e47
#
_cell.length_a   1.000
_cell.length_b   1.000
_cell.length_c   1.000
_cell.angle_alpha   90.00
_cell.angle_beta   90.00
_cell.angle_gamma   90.00
#
_symmetry.space_group_name_H-M   'P 1'
#
loop_
_entity.id
_entity.type
_entity.pdbx_description
1 polymer ?
#
loop_
_entity_poly.entity_id
_entity_poly.type
_entity_poly.pdbx_seq_one_letter_code
_entity_poly.pdbx_strand_id
1 'polypeptide(L)'
;EKIIGRHVQLIGEQEGRNFIEQMAARLKRPVSALSGSNRKAIAVIGDGAITAGMAFEAMNNAGHLKKRLFVILNDNEMSIAAPVGALSTYLSRLYAGAPFQEIKQAAKGMVSLLPEPFQEGARRAKELLKGITVGGTLFEELGFSYIGPIDGHDLDQLLPVLRTVKARATGPTLIHVITKKGKGYAPAEMAADKGHARAKFDVLTGEQKKAASNAPSYTKVFAEALLRTAQEDSKIVAVTAAMPDGTGLDLMAKHFPKRVFDVGIAEQHAVTFAAGLAAGGMKPFCAIYSTFLQRGYDQVVHDVAIQRLPVRFAIDRAGLVGADGATHAGAFDVAFMANLPGMVVMAAADEAELVHMVATAAAHNDGPIAFRYPRGDGVGVEMPSRGVPLEIGKGRMIRQ
;
A
#
# COMPACT_ATOMS: atom_id res chain seq x y z
N GLU A 1 13.25 -22.31 -5.29
CA GLU A 1 13.47 -22.80 -3.90
C GLU A 1 14.90 -23.33 -3.65
N LYS A 2 15.49 -24.13 -4.53
CA LYS A 2 16.87 -24.67 -4.36
C LYS A 2 17.98 -23.60 -4.40
N ILE A 3 17.77 -22.42 -4.99
CA ILE A 3 18.81 -21.40 -5.21
C ILE A 3 18.98 -20.48 -4.00
N ILE A 4 17.94 -20.25 -3.22
CA ILE A 4 17.91 -19.25 -2.15
C ILE A 4 18.03 -19.88 -0.76
N GLY A 5 17.92 -21.21 -0.66
CA GLY A 5 18.07 -21.96 0.60
C GLY A 5 16.78 -22.03 1.43
N ARG A 6 16.76 -22.93 2.43
CA ARG A 6 15.56 -23.37 3.18
C ARG A 6 14.74 -22.31 3.94
N HIS A 7 14.97 -21.01 3.78
CA HIS A 7 14.31 -19.95 4.57
C HIS A 7 14.02 -18.70 3.74
N VAL A 8 13.60 -18.82 2.48
CA VAL A 8 12.93 -17.74 1.78
C VAL A 8 11.44 -17.88 2.05
N GLN A 9 10.91 -16.95 2.81
CA GLN A 9 9.49 -16.77 2.93
C GLN A 9 9.10 -15.76 1.85
N LEU A 10 8.46 -16.23 0.78
CA LEU A 10 7.78 -15.37 -0.18
C LEU A 10 6.54 -14.84 0.53
N ILE A 11 6.47 -13.56 0.70
CA ILE A 11 5.37 -12.88 1.36
C ILE A 11 4.61 -12.15 0.26
N GLY A 12 3.33 -12.49 0.09
CA GLY A 12 2.46 -11.86 -0.89
C GLY A 12 2.24 -10.37 -0.60
N GLU A 13 1.72 -9.62 -1.57
CA GLU A 13 1.48 -8.17 -1.43
C GLU A 13 0.57 -7.83 -0.24
N GLN A 14 -0.38 -8.70 0.11
CA GLN A 14 -1.24 -8.54 1.28
C GLN A 14 -0.50 -8.66 2.61
N GLU A 15 0.59 -9.39 2.62
CA GLU A 15 1.48 -9.53 3.79
C GLU A 15 2.57 -8.45 3.84
N GLY A 16 2.64 -7.56 2.85
CA GLY A 16 3.65 -6.50 2.79
C GLY A 16 3.67 -5.61 4.03
N ARG A 17 2.52 -5.40 4.68
CA ARG A 17 2.42 -4.66 5.95
C ARG A 17 3.06 -5.44 7.11
N ASN A 18 2.70 -6.70 7.27
CA ASN A 18 3.33 -7.59 8.25
C ASN A 18 4.81 -7.85 7.93
N PHE A 19 5.17 -7.75 6.65
CA PHE A 19 6.54 -7.93 6.20
C PHE A 19 7.46 -6.79 6.66
N ILE A 20 7.00 -5.55 6.60
CA ILE A 20 7.76 -4.39 7.09
C ILE A 20 7.98 -4.51 8.61
N GLU A 21 6.96 -4.92 9.35
CA GLU A 21 7.07 -5.21 10.78
C GLU A 21 8.00 -6.41 11.04
N GLN A 22 7.90 -7.46 10.25
CA GLN A 22 8.83 -8.60 10.31
C GLN A 22 10.23 -8.23 9.83
N MET A 23 10.38 -7.32 8.86
CA MET A 23 11.67 -6.76 8.46
C MET A 23 12.25 -5.91 9.59
N ALA A 24 11.47 -5.04 10.22
CA ALA A 24 11.89 -4.30 11.41
C ALA A 24 12.19 -5.23 12.59
N ALA A 25 11.38 -6.26 12.84
CA ALA A 25 11.61 -7.27 13.87
C ALA A 25 12.79 -8.20 13.54
N ARG A 26 13.06 -8.46 12.25
CA ARG A 26 14.20 -9.27 11.78
C ARG A 26 15.45 -8.45 11.51
N LEU A 27 15.34 -7.16 11.28
CA LEU A 27 16.42 -6.17 11.41
C LEU A 27 16.87 -5.99 12.86
N LYS A 28 16.06 -6.36 13.85
CA LYS A 28 16.58 -6.67 15.21
C LYS A 28 17.67 -7.76 15.20
N ARG A 29 18.13 -8.20 14.02
CA ARG A 29 19.26 -9.10 13.90
C ARG A 29 20.53 -8.41 13.40
N PRO A 30 21.17 -7.78 14.36
CA PRO A 30 22.45 -8.28 14.87
C PRO A 30 22.35 -9.73 15.40
N VAL A 31 21.18 -10.38 15.44
CA VAL A 31 21.03 -11.72 16.02
C VAL A 31 21.85 -12.79 15.27
N SER A 32 22.07 -12.71 13.96
CA SER A 32 23.03 -13.60 13.33
C SER A 32 24.47 -13.24 13.68
N ALA A 33 24.79 -11.95 13.78
CA ALA A 33 26.09 -11.50 14.26
C ALA A 33 26.27 -11.72 15.77
N LEU A 34 25.21 -11.53 16.57
CA LEU A 34 25.21 -11.76 18.02
C LEU A 34 25.11 -13.24 18.38
N SER A 35 24.40 -14.05 17.56
CA SER A 35 24.26 -15.50 17.80
C SER A 35 25.31 -16.36 17.08
N GLY A 36 26.29 -15.74 16.41
CA GLY A 36 27.28 -16.46 15.61
C GLY A 36 26.70 -17.25 14.42
N SER A 37 25.42 -17.06 14.10
CA SER A 37 24.76 -17.81 13.04
C SER A 37 25.05 -17.21 11.66
N ASN A 38 25.32 -18.06 10.68
CA ASN A 38 25.61 -17.67 9.29
C ASN A 38 24.32 -17.41 8.46
N ARG A 39 23.20 -17.03 9.13
CA ARG A 39 21.92 -16.78 8.46
C ARG A 39 21.93 -15.46 7.71
N LYS A 40 21.28 -15.42 6.56
CA LYS A 40 21.15 -14.22 5.72
C LYS A 40 19.70 -13.74 5.77
N ALA A 41 19.51 -12.41 5.88
CA ALA A 41 18.19 -11.79 5.78
C ALA A 41 17.99 -11.31 4.33
N ILE A 42 16.89 -11.73 3.72
CA ILE A 42 16.45 -11.27 2.40
C ILE A 42 15.03 -10.74 2.56
N ALA A 43 14.82 -9.53 2.11
CA ALA A 43 13.52 -8.87 2.05
C ALA A 43 13.08 -8.77 0.59
N VAL A 44 11.88 -9.24 0.25
CA VAL A 44 11.27 -9.00 -1.06
C VAL A 44 10.12 -8.05 -0.84
N ILE A 45 10.14 -6.90 -1.49
CA ILE A 45 9.16 -5.83 -1.29
C ILE A 45 8.68 -5.29 -2.63
N GLY A 46 7.37 -5.05 -2.77
CA GLY A 46 6.80 -4.41 -3.96
C GLY A 46 7.01 -2.90 -3.97
N ASP A 47 6.92 -2.31 -5.15
CA ASP A 47 7.05 -0.87 -5.38
C ASP A 47 6.02 -0.03 -4.61
N GLY A 48 4.77 -0.49 -4.49
CA GLY A 48 3.78 0.15 -3.62
C GLY A 48 4.09 0.04 -2.14
N ALA A 49 4.59 -1.13 -1.67
CA ALA A 49 4.88 -1.36 -0.26
C ALA A 49 6.14 -0.63 0.23
N ILE A 50 7.13 -0.38 -0.64
CA ILE A 50 8.35 0.36 -0.26
C ILE A 50 8.08 1.84 0.02
N THR A 51 6.95 2.37 -0.43
CA THR A 51 6.53 3.75 -0.14
C THR A 51 5.99 3.93 1.27
N ALA A 52 5.73 2.85 1.99
CA ALA A 52 5.18 2.88 3.34
C ALA A 52 6.22 3.37 4.37
N GLY A 53 5.79 4.16 5.38
CA GLY A 53 6.68 4.78 6.36
C GLY A 53 7.61 3.80 7.06
N MET A 54 7.11 2.63 7.51
CA MET A 54 7.91 1.58 8.13
C MET A 54 9.02 1.02 7.22
N ALA A 55 8.83 1.01 5.89
CA ALA A 55 9.88 0.61 4.96
C ALA A 55 11.03 1.62 4.97
N PHE A 56 10.69 2.90 4.99
CA PHE A 56 11.66 4.01 5.09
C PHE A 56 12.44 3.95 6.41
N GLU A 57 11.76 3.81 7.54
CA GLU A 57 12.37 3.67 8.85
C GLU A 57 13.33 2.47 8.91
N ALA A 58 12.90 1.33 8.35
CA ALA A 58 13.71 0.12 8.30
C ALA A 58 14.94 0.28 7.40
N MET A 59 14.81 0.95 6.24
CA MET A 59 15.95 1.23 5.37
C MET A 59 16.93 2.20 6.02
N ASN A 60 16.45 3.29 6.62
CA ASN A 60 17.27 4.23 7.35
C ASN A 60 18.09 3.54 8.46
N ASN A 61 17.45 2.69 9.25
CA ASN A 61 18.14 1.94 10.31
C ASN A 61 19.14 0.91 9.74
N ALA A 62 18.77 0.20 8.67
CA ALA A 62 19.64 -0.79 8.03
C ALA A 62 20.90 -0.16 7.44
N GLY A 63 20.77 1.02 6.80
CA GLY A 63 21.89 1.80 6.28
C GLY A 63 22.85 2.24 7.39
N HIS A 64 22.30 2.72 8.53
CA HIS A 64 23.11 3.09 9.71
C HIS A 64 23.87 1.89 10.28
N LEU A 65 23.20 0.75 10.42
CA LEU A 65 23.81 -0.46 10.99
C LEU A 65 24.86 -1.10 10.07
N LYS A 66 24.85 -0.80 8.77
CA LYS A 66 25.78 -1.33 7.76
C LYS A 66 25.89 -2.85 7.78
N LYS A 67 24.83 -3.54 8.21
CA LYS A 67 24.81 -5.01 8.27
C LYS A 67 24.32 -5.60 6.96
N ARG A 68 24.72 -6.83 6.68
CA ARG A 68 24.37 -7.55 5.47
C ARG A 68 22.87 -7.86 5.43
N LEU A 69 22.12 -7.09 4.64
CA LEU A 69 20.71 -7.24 4.33
C LEU A 69 20.54 -7.17 2.81
N PHE A 70 19.76 -8.08 2.24
CA PHE A 70 19.36 -8.00 0.84
C PHE A 70 17.91 -7.57 0.76
N VAL A 71 17.65 -6.48 0.04
CA VAL A 71 16.31 -6.01 -0.31
C VAL A 71 16.12 -6.22 -1.80
N ILE A 72 15.15 -7.04 -2.19
CA ILE A 72 14.75 -7.23 -3.57
C ILE A 72 13.49 -6.37 -3.77
N LEU A 73 13.64 -5.25 -4.46
CA LEU A 73 12.53 -4.41 -4.88
C LEU A 73 11.93 -5.02 -6.14
N ASN A 74 10.74 -5.59 -6.01
CA ASN A 74 9.95 -6.10 -7.12
C ASN A 74 9.06 -4.97 -7.64
N ASP A 75 9.54 -4.26 -8.64
CA ASP A 75 8.84 -3.15 -9.29
C ASP A 75 8.04 -3.68 -10.47
N ASN A 76 6.72 -3.58 -10.39
CA ASN A 76 5.82 -4.01 -11.45
C ASN A 76 4.85 -2.89 -11.90
N GLU A 77 5.13 -1.64 -11.48
CA GLU A 77 4.33 -0.45 -11.77
C GLU A 77 2.85 -0.61 -11.35
N MET A 78 2.58 -1.48 -10.37
CA MET A 78 1.22 -1.72 -9.89
C MET A 78 1.21 -2.12 -8.42
N SER A 79 0.51 -1.31 -7.63
CA SER A 79 0.10 -1.65 -6.26
C SER A 79 -1.28 -2.33 -6.28
N ILE A 80 -2.07 -2.18 -5.24
CA ILE A 80 -3.50 -2.54 -5.21
C ILE A 80 -4.28 -1.65 -6.20
N ALA A 81 -3.91 -0.36 -6.29
CA ALA A 81 -4.34 0.61 -7.28
C ALA A 81 -3.15 1.10 -8.12
N ALA A 82 -3.37 2.00 -9.07
CA ALA A 82 -2.30 2.67 -9.80
C ALA A 82 -1.33 3.35 -8.81
N PRO A 83 0.00 3.29 -9.05
CA PRO A 83 0.98 3.86 -8.15
C PRO A 83 0.77 5.36 -7.97
N VAL A 84 0.83 5.83 -6.74
CA VAL A 84 0.72 7.26 -6.40
C VAL A 84 1.96 7.74 -5.65
N GLY A 85 2.25 9.03 -5.75
CA GLY A 85 3.31 9.70 -5.01
C GLY A 85 4.64 9.84 -5.74
N ALA A 86 5.51 10.68 -5.18
CA ALA A 86 6.78 11.06 -5.79
C ALA A 86 7.77 9.89 -5.90
N LEU A 87 7.74 8.94 -4.98
CA LEU A 87 8.64 7.79 -5.02
C LEU A 87 8.32 6.87 -6.20
N SER A 88 7.04 6.65 -6.52
CA SER A 88 6.65 5.90 -7.73
C SER A 88 7.15 6.58 -8.99
N THR A 89 7.02 7.91 -9.08
CA THR A 89 7.59 8.69 -10.20
C THR A 89 9.12 8.57 -10.24
N TYR A 90 9.78 8.55 -9.09
CA TYR A 90 11.22 8.36 -9.00
C TYR A 90 11.66 6.97 -9.52
N LEU A 91 10.97 5.90 -9.11
CA LEU A 91 11.25 4.54 -9.59
C LEU A 91 11.06 4.42 -11.11
N SER A 92 9.96 4.98 -11.64
CA SER A 92 9.72 5.02 -13.10
C SER A 92 10.83 5.77 -13.85
N ARG A 93 11.40 6.84 -13.27
CA ARG A 93 12.56 7.54 -13.86
C ARG A 93 13.84 6.70 -13.84
N LEU A 94 14.06 5.93 -12.79
CA LEU A 94 15.19 4.98 -12.74
C LEU A 94 15.07 3.93 -13.84
N TYR A 95 13.86 3.52 -14.18
CA TYR A 95 13.57 2.61 -15.27
C TYR A 95 13.72 3.29 -16.65
N ALA A 96 13.12 4.46 -16.83
CA ALA A 96 13.18 5.23 -18.09
C ALA A 96 14.61 5.71 -18.46
N GLY A 97 15.48 5.80 -17.47
CA GLY A 97 16.93 6.07 -17.65
C GLY A 97 17.72 4.90 -18.28
N ALA A 98 17.02 3.88 -18.77
CA ALA A 98 17.59 2.69 -19.43
C ALA A 98 18.46 2.94 -20.68
N PRO A 99 18.46 4.08 -21.39
CA PRO A 99 19.52 4.39 -22.36
C PRO A 99 20.92 4.31 -21.77
N PHE A 100 21.02 4.44 -20.44
CA PHE A 100 22.27 4.24 -19.70
C PHE A 100 22.78 2.78 -19.75
N GLN A 101 21.92 1.80 -19.97
CA GLN A 101 22.35 0.40 -20.13
C GLN A 101 23.00 0.17 -21.51
N GLU A 102 22.48 0.80 -22.56
CA GLU A 102 23.10 0.74 -23.89
C GLU A 102 24.47 1.44 -23.91
N ILE A 103 24.57 2.61 -23.28
CA ILE A 103 25.85 3.33 -23.08
C ILE A 103 26.80 2.50 -22.21
N LYS A 104 26.29 1.81 -21.19
CA LYS A 104 27.08 0.93 -20.30
C LYS A 104 27.56 -0.33 -21.01
N GLN A 105 26.77 -0.91 -21.90
CA GLN A 105 27.18 -2.03 -22.74
C GLN A 105 28.19 -1.61 -23.83
N ALA A 106 27.96 -0.48 -24.48
CA ALA A 106 28.90 0.10 -25.45
C ALA A 106 30.22 0.47 -24.78
N ALA A 107 30.22 1.09 -23.60
CA ALA A 107 31.39 1.38 -22.82
C ALA A 107 32.13 0.12 -22.32
N LYS A 108 31.41 -0.95 -21.96
CA LYS A 108 32.04 -2.24 -21.64
C LYS A 108 32.73 -2.88 -22.86
N GLY A 109 32.11 -2.80 -24.02
CA GLY A 109 32.70 -3.26 -25.28
C GLY A 109 33.95 -2.49 -25.65
N MET A 110 33.97 -1.15 -25.47
CA MET A 110 35.15 -0.34 -25.70
C MET A 110 36.30 -0.61 -24.71
N VAL A 111 36.01 -0.77 -23.43
CA VAL A 111 37.02 -1.03 -22.38
C VAL A 111 37.64 -2.43 -22.55
N SER A 112 36.91 -3.41 -23.05
CA SER A 112 37.46 -4.77 -23.33
C SER A 112 38.38 -4.81 -24.53
N LEU A 113 38.39 -3.79 -25.37
CA LEU A 113 39.28 -3.64 -26.53
C LEU A 113 40.59 -2.90 -26.20
N LEU A 114 40.77 -2.37 -24.99
CA LEU A 114 41.97 -1.67 -24.56
C LEU A 114 43.00 -2.68 -23.99
N PRO A 115 44.31 -2.45 -24.19
CA PRO A 115 45.35 -3.25 -23.55
C PRO A 115 45.26 -3.22 -22.02
N GLU A 116 45.66 -4.30 -21.34
CA GLU A 116 45.51 -4.50 -19.89
C GLU A 116 45.91 -3.34 -18.99
N PRO A 117 47.04 -2.64 -19.20
CA PRO A 117 47.40 -1.51 -18.33
C PRO A 117 46.46 -0.31 -18.43
N PHE A 118 45.71 -0.16 -19.53
CA PHE A 118 44.72 0.90 -19.73
C PHE A 118 43.33 0.53 -19.20
N GLN A 119 43.04 -0.76 -19.08
CA GLN A 119 41.75 -1.23 -18.52
C GLN A 119 41.61 -0.87 -17.05
N GLU A 120 42.68 -0.89 -16.27
CA GLU A 120 42.65 -0.55 -14.84
C GLU A 120 42.47 0.97 -14.62
N GLY A 121 43.12 1.80 -15.45
CA GLY A 121 42.91 3.25 -15.48
C GLY A 121 41.49 3.64 -15.90
N ALA A 122 40.94 2.98 -16.92
CA ALA A 122 39.58 3.16 -17.38
C ALA A 122 38.56 2.68 -16.33
N ARG A 123 38.87 1.66 -15.54
CA ARG A 123 38.07 1.16 -14.42
C ARG A 123 37.99 2.14 -13.26
N ARG A 124 39.14 2.79 -12.90
CA ARG A 124 39.19 3.84 -11.87
C ARG A 124 38.54 5.14 -12.34
N ALA A 125 38.72 5.54 -13.60
CA ALA A 125 38.01 6.67 -14.20
C ALA A 125 36.48 6.44 -14.24
N LYS A 126 36.02 5.20 -14.46
CA LYS A 126 34.63 4.83 -14.43
C LYS A 126 34.03 4.86 -13.03
N GLU A 127 34.77 4.54 -11.97
CA GLU A 127 34.36 4.69 -10.58
C GLU A 127 34.26 6.16 -10.18
N LEU A 128 35.20 7.01 -10.65
CA LEU A 128 35.16 8.46 -10.47
C LEU A 128 34.01 9.12 -11.25
N LEU A 129 33.76 8.70 -12.50
CA LEU A 129 32.63 9.18 -13.31
C LEU A 129 31.27 8.74 -12.77
N LYS A 130 31.16 7.60 -12.07
CA LYS A 130 29.96 7.22 -11.33
C LYS A 130 29.58 8.21 -10.24
N GLY A 131 30.57 8.85 -9.60
CA GLY A 131 30.36 9.90 -8.60
C GLY A 131 29.99 11.27 -9.17
N ILE A 132 30.24 11.52 -10.46
CA ILE A 132 30.10 12.86 -11.06
C ILE A 132 28.87 13.00 -11.97
N THR A 133 28.39 11.91 -12.57
CA THR A 133 27.37 11.98 -13.64
C THR A 133 25.98 11.48 -13.27
N VAL A 134 25.81 10.81 -12.14
CA VAL A 134 24.50 10.47 -11.61
C VAL A 134 24.57 10.75 -10.10
N GLY A 135 23.87 11.75 -9.64
CA GLY A 135 23.61 11.90 -8.19
C GLY A 135 23.15 10.54 -7.67
N GLY A 136 23.70 10.09 -6.53
CA GLY A 136 23.42 8.78 -5.96
C GLY A 136 21.91 8.54 -5.91
N THR A 137 21.49 7.30 -6.08
CA THR A 137 20.07 6.98 -5.88
C THR A 137 19.70 7.27 -4.43
N LEU A 138 18.42 7.54 -4.15
CA LEU A 138 17.90 7.69 -2.79
C LEU A 138 18.36 6.53 -1.88
N PHE A 139 18.47 5.33 -2.44
CA PHE A 139 18.91 4.15 -1.71
C PHE A 139 20.40 4.18 -1.35
N GLU A 140 21.23 4.74 -2.21
CA GLU A 140 22.66 4.93 -1.94
C GLU A 140 22.88 5.99 -0.87
N GLU A 141 22.10 7.07 -0.87
CA GLU A 141 22.10 8.08 0.19
C GLU A 141 21.71 7.49 1.55
N LEU A 142 20.79 6.51 1.55
CA LEU A 142 20.43 5.73 2.75
C LEU A 142 21.49 4.68 3.14
N GLY A 143 22.61 4.58 2.40
CA GLY A 143 23.71 3.67 2.71
C GLY A 143 23.57 2.26 2.13
N PHE A 144 22.69 2.05 1.16
CA PHE A 144 22.57 0.80 0.42
C PHE A 144 23.45 0.78 -0.81
N SER A 145 24.01 -0.39 -1.15
CA SER A 145 24.50 -0.62 -2.51
C SER A 145 23.29 -0.87 -3.43
N TYR A 146 23.10 -0.02 -4.44
CA TYR A 146 22.00 -0.18 -5.40
C TYR A 146 22.47 -0.98 -6.63
N ILE A 147 21.67 -1.98 -7.03
CA ILE A 147 21.89 -2.82 -8.21
C ILE A 147 20.60 -2.90 -9.01
N GLY A 148 20.65 -2.47 -10.24
CA GLY A 148 19.48 -2.53 -11.14
C GLY A 148 19.34 -1.26 -11.99
N PRO A 149 18.17 -1.13 -12.65
CA PRO A 149 17.08 -2.12 -12.74
C PRO A 149 17.48 -3.35 -13.57
N ILE A 150 16.90 -4.52 -13.23
CA ILE A 150 17.14 -5.82 -13.91
C ILE A 150 15.78 -6.38 -14.35
N ASP A 151 15.70 -6.95 -15.54
CA ASP A 151 14.50 -7.69 -15.96
C ASP A 151 14.32 -8.94 -15.10
N GLY A 152 13.25 -8.95 -14.30
CA GLY A 152 12.92 -10.06 -13.41
C GLY A 152 12.38 -11.30 -14.12
N HIS A 153 11.99 -11.18 -15.39
CA HIS A 153 11.59 -12.30 -16.23
C HIS A 153 12.76 -12.94 -16.99
N ASP A 154 13.92 -12.26 -17.02
CA ASP A 154 15.16 -12.79 -17.57
C ASP A 154 16.02 -13.43 -16.47
N LEU A 155 15.83 -14.73 -16.26
CA LEU A 155 16.57 -15.48 -15.24
C LEU A 155 18.06 -15.60 -15.55
N ASP A 156 18.45 -15.51 -16.83
CA ASP A 156 19.86 -15.59 -17.23
C ASP A 156 20.63 -14.34 -16.81
N GLN A 157 19.96 -13.20 -16.72
CA GLN A 157 20.52 -11.95 -16.13
C GLN A 157 20.39 -11.92 -14.60
N LEU A 158 19.23 -12.28 -14.06
CA LEU A 158 18.95 -12.15 -12.63
C LEU A 158 19.78 -13.09 -11.76
N LEU A 159 19.90 -14.38 -12.15
CA LEU A 159 20.57 -15.38 -11.32
C LEU A 159 22.08 -15.11 -11.09
N PRO A 160 22.87 -14.71 -12.10
CA PRO A 160 24.27 -14.31 -11.88
C PRO A 160 24.41 -13.14 -10.92
N VAL A 161 23.52 -12.15 -11.00
CA VAL A 161 23.51 -11.00 -10.07
C VAL A 161 23.25 -11.45 -8.65
N LEU A 162 22.19 -12.25 -8.42
CA LEU A 162 21.86 -12.79 -7.10
C LEU A 162 23.00 -13.65 -6.51
N ARG A 163 23.66 -14.48 -7.33
CA ARG A 163 24.84 -15.25 -6.92
C ARG A 163 25.99 -14.36 -6.51
N THR A 164 26.28 -13.33 -7.29
CA THR A 164 27.36 -12.37 -7.01
C THR A 164 27.10 -11.59 -5.74
N VAL A 165 25.88 -11.06 -5.55
CA VAL A 165 25.49 -10.35 -4.33
C VAL A 165 25.60 -11.27 -3.12
N LYS A 166 25.09 -12.51 -3.24
CA LYS A 166 25.20 -13.52 -2.19
C LYS A 166 26.64 -13.81 -1.80
N ALA A 167 27.57 -13.80 -2.73
CA ALA A 167 28.97 -14.10 -2.46
C ALA A 167 29.78 -12.91 -1.94
N ARG A 168 29.53 -11.70 -2.46
CA ARG A 168 30.44 -10.56 -2.31
C ARG A 168 29.90 -9.40 -1.47
N ALA A 169 28.58 -9.23 -1.32
CA ALA A 169 28.05 -8.08 -0.58
C ALA A 169 28.35 -8.21 0.92
N THR A 170 28.85 -7.14 1.49
CA THR A 170 29.22 -7.04 2.92
C THR A 170 28.23 -6.18 3.73
N GLY A 171 27.56 -5.23 3.07
CA GLY A 171 26.57 -4.31 3.64
C GLY A 171 25.16 -4.51 3.12
N PRO A 172 24.26 -3.58 3.44
CA PRO A 172 22.90 -3.60 2.92
C PRO A 172 22.91 -3.37 1.41
N THR A 173 22.15 -4.17 0.67
CA THR A 173 22.11 -4.13 -0.81
C THR A 173 20.67 -4.17 -1.26
N LEU A 174 20.27 -3.22 -2.11
CA LEU A 174 18.98 -3.19 -2.78
C LEU A 174 19.14 -3.64 -4.22
N ILE A 175 18.38 -4.65 -4.61
CA ILE A 175 18.34 -5.21 -5.95
C ILE A 175 17.00 -4.82 -6.55
N HIS A 176 17.02 -3.91 -7.52
CA HIS A 176 15.81 -3.43 -8.21
C HIS A 176 15.51 -4.36 -9.38
N VAL A 177 14.36 -5.02 -9.31
CA VAL A 177 13.92 -6.03 -10.29
C VAL A 177 12.60 -5.55 -10.89
N ILE A 178 12.58 -5.40 -12.21
CA ILE A 178 11.39 -5.02 -12.96
C ILE A 178 10.63 -6.27 -13.38
N THR A 179 9.35 -6.31 -13.09
CA THR A 179 8.46 -7.40 -13.51
C THR A 179 7.17 -6.85 -14.12
N LYS A 180 6.41 -7.70 -14.77
CA LYS A 180 5.06 -7.40 -15.25
C LYS A 180 4.06 -8.28 -14.50
N LYS A 181 3.14 -7.64 -13.79
CA LYS A 181 2.05 -8.36 -13.13
C LYS A 181 1.19 -9.09 -14.16
N GLY A 182 0.81 -10.33 -13.85
CA GLY A 182 0.04 -11.17 -14.76
C GLY A 182 0.83 -11.81 -15.91
N LYS A 183 2.14 -11.59 -15.99
CA LYS A 183 3.02 -12.11 -17.07
C LYS A 183 2.90 -13.62 -17.24
N GLY A 184 2.70 -14.02 -18.49
CA GLY A 184 2.53 -15.45 -18.88
C GLY A 184 1.08 -15.90 -18.90
N TYR A 185 0.11 -15.04 -18.53
CA TYR A 185 -1.31 -15.33 -18.64
C TYR A 185 -2.04 -14.17 -19.37
N ALA A 186 -2.29 -14.37 -20.66
CA ALA A 186 -2.81 -13.32 -21.55
C ALA A 186 -4.08 -12.59 -21.01
N PRO A 187 -5.09 -13.28 -20.43
CA PRO A 187 -6.23 -12.59 -19.85
C PRO A 187 -5.88 -11.65 -18.69
N ALA A 188 -4.86 -11.96 -17.90
CA ALA A 188 -4.38 -11.05 -16.84
C ALA A 188 -3.54 -9.91 -17.40
N GLU A 189 -2.69 -10.18 -18.39
CA GLU A 189 -1.86 -9.14 -19.03
C GLU A 189 -2.72 -8.05 -19.71
N MET A 190 -3.90 -8.42 -20.25
CA MET A 190 -4.84 -7.49 -20.87
C MET A 190 -5.78 -6.81 -19.89
N ALA A 191 -6.04 -7.39 -18.72
CA ALA A 191 -6.95 -6.84 -17.74
C ALA A 191 -6.41 -5.57 -17.09
N ALA A 192 -7.28 -4.62 -16.73
CA ALA A 192 -6.90 -3.38 -16.04
C ALA A 192 -6.31 -3.67 -14.65
N ASP A 193 -6.86 -4.66 -13.93
CA ASP A 193 -6.41 -5.12 -12.62
C ASP A 193 -5.20 -6.07 -12.69
N LYS A 194 -4.73 -6.41 -13.89
CA LYS A 194 -3.64 -7.37 -14.12
C LYS A 194 -3.84 -8.70 -13.37
N GLY A 195 -5.09 -9.07 -13.11
CA GLY A 195 -5.42 -10.27 -12.35
C GLY A 195 -5.16 -10.15 -10.84
N HIS A 196 -5.10 -8.95 -10.28
CA HIS A 196 -4.90 -8.74 -8.84
C HIS A 196 -6.10 -9.23 -8.04
N ALA A 197 -5.85 -10.05 -7.00
CA ALA A 197 -6.85 -10.54 -6.04
C ALA A 197 -8.12 -11.12 -6.66
N ARG A 198 -8.03 -11.83 -7.79
CA ARG A 198 -9.17 -12.42 -8.47
C ARG A 198 -9.81 -13.55 -7.65
N ALA A 199 -11.14 -13.51 -7.54
CA ALA A 199 -11.95 -14.63 -7.08
C ALA A 199 -11.92 -15.79 -8.11
N LYS A 200 -12.77 -16.83 -7.95
CA LYS A 200 -12.87 -17.92 -8.93
C LYS A 200 -13.15 -17.37 -10.33
N PHE A 201 -12.37 -17.79 -11.30
CA PHE A 201 -12.49 -17.40 -12.70
C PHE A 201 -12.30 -18.61 -13.63
N ASP A 202 -12.80 -18.51 -14.84
CA ASP A 202 -12.52 -19.48 -15.88
C ASP A 202 -11.08 -19.30 -16.38
N VAL A 203 -10.28 -20.36 -16.31
CA VAL A 203 -8.83 -20.31 -16.62
C VAL A 203 -8.57 -20.04 -18.11
N LEU A 204 -9.49 -20.44 -19.00
CA LEU A 204 -9.32 -20.24 -20.44
C LEU A 204 -9.67 -18.81 -20.88
N THR A 205 -10.75 -18.26 -20.32
CA THR A 205 -11.27 -16.94 -20.72
C THR A 205 -10.82 -15.81 -19.80
N GLY A 206 -10.44 -16.12 -18.56
CA GLY A 206 -10.18 -15.14 -17.52
C GLY A 206 -11.43 -14.51 -16.91
N GLU A 207 -12.63 -14.93 -17.32
CA GLU A 207 -13.89 -14.38 -16.84
C GLU A 207 -14.23 -14.81 -15.43
N GLN A 208 -14.66 -13.86 -14.60
CA GLN A 208 -15.18 -14.13 -13.27
C GLN A 208 -16.69 -14.26 -13.30
N LYS A 209 -17.22 -15.38 -12.84
CA LYS A 209 -18.65 -15.52 -12.59
C LYS A 209 -18.98 -14.85 -11.26
N LYS A 210 -19.59 -13.67 -11.29
CA LYS A 210 -20.18 -13.07 -10.10
C LYS A 210 -21.45 -13.87 -9.74
N ALA A 211 -21.56 -14.28 -8.49
CA ALA A 211 -22.84 -14.78 -7.97
C ALA A 211 -23.89 -13.68 -8.10
N ALA A 212 -25.11 -14.04 -8.50
CA ALA A 212 -26.23 -13.10 -8.47
C ALA A 212 -26.50 -12.73 -7.01
N SER A 213 -26.58 -11.44 -6.74
CA SER A 213 -26.98 -10.93 -5.42
C SER A 213 -28.31 -10.20 -5.53
N ASN A 214 -29.18 -10.40 -4.57
CA ASN A 214 -30.49 -9.73 -4.51
C ASN A 214 -30.41 -8.35 -3.82
N ALA A 215 -29.25 -7.97 -3.31
CA ALA A 215 -29.04 -6.72 -2.60
C ALA A 215 -27.69 -6.07 -3.03
N PRO A 216 -27.55 -4.75 -2.93
CA PRO A 216 -26.28 -4.08 -3.17
C PRO A 216 -25.26 -4.43 -2.07
N SER A 217 -23.96 -4.41 -2.41
CA SER A 217 -22.92 -4.52 -1.38
C SER A 217 -22.87 -3.27 -0.51
N TYR A 218 -22.48 -3.42 0.76
CA TYR A 218 -22.32 -2.29 1.68
C TYR A 218 -21.35 -1.23 1.15
N THR A 219 -20.24 -1.63 0.53
CA THR A 219 -19.30 -0.69 -0.11
C THR A 219 -19.97 0.14 -1.21
N LYS A 220 -20.82 -0.48 -2.04
CA LYS A 220 -21.58 0.23 -3.08
C LYS A 220 -22.58 1.21 -2.47
N VAL A 221 -23.30 0.80 -1.43
CA VAL A 221 -24.26 1.66 -0.69
C VAL A 221 -23.55 2.87 -0.10
N PHE A 222 -22.41 2.66 0.55
CA PHE A 222 -21.58 3.75 1.06
C PHE A 222 -21.14 4.70 -0.06
N ALA A 223 -20.60 4.17 -1.16
CA ALA A 223 -20.10 4.96 -2.29
C ALA A 223 -21.20 5.87 -2.91
N GLU A 224 -22.39 5.30 -3.12
CA GLU A 224 -23.53 6.04 -3.67
C GLU A 224 -24.10 7.07 -2.69
N ALA A 225 -24.15 6.76 -1.40
CA ALA A 225 -24.60 7.68 -0.35
C ALA A 225 -23.61 8.85 -0.22
N LEU A 226 -22.29 8.56 -0.21
CA LEU A 226 -21.26 9.59 -0.14
C LEU A 226 -21.28 10.50 -1.38
N LEU A 227 -21.42 9.93 -2.58
CA LEU A 227 -21.52 10.70 -3.82
C LEU A 227 -22.69 11.68 -3.78
N ARG A 228 -23.89 11.22 -3.38
CA ARG A 228 -25.07 12.08 -3.23
C ARG A 228 -24.82 13.21 -2.24
N THR A 229 -24.24 12.89 -1.09
CA THR A 229 -23.92 13.87 -0.07
C THR A 229 -22.87 14.87 -0.57
N ALA A 230 -21.87 14.43 -1.34
CA ALA A 230 -20.86 15.31 -1.94
C ALA A 230 -21.39 16.18 -3.08
N GLN A 231 -22.47 15.79 -3.74
CA GLN A 231 -23.19 16.64 -4.70
C GLN A 231 -23.90 17.81 -4.01
N GLU A 232 -24.40 17.59 -2.79
CA GLU A 232 -25.13 18.60 -2.02
C GLU A 232 -24.20 19.51 -1.19
N ASP A 233 -23.00 19.03 -0.78
CA ASP A 233 -22.04 19.78 0.02
C ASP A 233 -20.64 19.74 -0.60
N SER A 234 -20.20 20.90 -1.09
CA SER A 234 -18.88 21.07 -1.72
C SER A 234 -17.71 20.92 -0.76
N LYS A 235 -17.92 20.99 0.55
CA LYS A 235 -16.89 20.79 1.58
C LYS A 235 -16.54 19.32 1.81
N ILE A 236 -17.37 18.38 1.33
CA ILE A 236 -17.08 16.97 1.46
C ILE A 236 -15.93 16.59 0.54
N VAL A 237 -14.90 16.00 1.15
CA VAL A 237 -13.73 15.42 0.50
C VAL A 237 -13.51 14.02 1.05
N ALA A 238 -12.80 13.18 0.31
CA ALA A 238 -12.57 11.80 0.70
C ALA A 238 -11.08 11.44 0.63
N VAL A 239 -10.61 10.64 1.57
CA VAL A 239 -9.23 10.18 1.68
C VAL A 239 -9.22 8.65 1.81
N THR A 240 -8.34 7.99 1.09
CA THR A 240 -8.09 6.54 1.22
C THR A 240 -6.60 6.24 1.17
N ALA A 241 -6.22 5.03 1.57
CA ALA A 241 -4.84 4.56 1.55
C ALA A 241 -4.71 3.36 0.59
N ALA A 242 -4.43 3.64 -0.68
CA ALA A 242 -4.24 2.68 -1.78
C ALA A 242 -5.45 1.77 -2.10
N MET A 243 -6.66 2.14 -1.64
CA MET A 243 -7.84 1.30 -1.76
C MET A 243 -9.07 2.04 -2.34
N PRO A 244 -8.95 2.83 -3.44
CA PRO A 244 -10.08 3.60 -3.97
C PRO A 244 -11.25 2.69 -4.39
N ASP A 245 -11.00 1.61 -5.13
CA ASP A 245 -12.04 0.67 -5.57
C ASP A 245 -12.60 -0.14 -4.39
N GLY A 246 -11.70 -0.59 -3.52
CA GLY A 246 -12.07 -1.40 -2.38
C GLY A 246 -12.95 -0.67 -1.35
N THR A 247 -12.84 0.64 -1.25
CA THR A 247 -13.68 1.50 -0.40
C THR A 247 -14.81 2.17 -1.17
N GLY A 248 -14.89 1.99 -2.51
CA GLY A 248 -15.88 2.61 -3.37
C GLY A 248 -15.66 4.09 -3.66
N LEU A 249 -14.52 4.67 -3.25
CA LEU A 249 -14.20 6.07 -3.51
C LEU A 249 -13.91 6.36 -4.98
N ASP A 250 -13.63 5.34 -5.81
CA ASP A 250 -13.50 5.45 -7.26
C ASP A 250 -14.76 6.07 -7.90
N LEU A 251 -15.95 5.80 -7.34
CA LEU A 251 -17.19 6.40 -7.79
C LEU A 251 -17.20 7.93 -7.60
N MET A 252 -16.83 8.39 -6.41
CA MET A 252 -16.72 9.82 -6.13
C MET A 252 -15.59 10.47 -6.94
N ALA A 253 -14.46 9.77 -7.14
CA ALA A 253 -13.33 10.27 -7.92
C ALA A 253 -13.66 10.52 -9.39
N LYS A 254 -14.53 9.70 -9.99
CA LYS A 254 -15.04 9.91 -11.37
C LYS A 254 -15.82 11.21 -11.53
N HIS A 255 -16.55 11.64 -10.49
CA HIS A 255 -17.37 12.86 -10.51
C HIS A 255 -16.61 14.08 -9.96
N PHE A 256 -15.80 13.89 -8.95
CA PHE A 256 -15.09 14.93 -8.22
C PHE A 256 -13.60 14.59 -8.02
N PRO A 257 -12.79 14.48 -9.09
CA PRO A 257 -11.39 14.00 -8.99
C PRO A 257 -10.51 14.87 -8.08
N LYS A 258 -10.83 16.16 -7.92
CA LYS A 258 -10.08 17.07 -7.04
C LYS A 258 -10.49 16.99 -5.57
N ARG A 259 -11.48 16.19 -5.23
CA ARG A 259 -11.99 16.03 -3.86
C ARG A 259 -11.76 14.61 -3.29
N VAL A 260 -11.06 13.77 -4.04
CA VAL A 260 -10.67 12.42 -3.59
C VAL A 260 -9.16 12.31 -3.61
N PHE A 261 -8.59 11.87 -2.49
CA PHE A 261 -7.16 11.77 -2.28
C PHE A 261 -6.79 10.33 -1.94
N ASP A 262 -5.98 9.72 -2.79
CA ASP A 262 -5.30 8.46 -2.47
C ASP A 262 -3.87 8.77 -2.04
N VAL A 263 -3.52 8.40 -0.82
CA VAL A 263 -2.20 8.69 -0.23
C VAL A 263 -1.23 7.50 -0.35
N GLY A 264 -1.59 6.46 -1.10
CA GLY A 264 -0.81 5.22 -1.16
C GLY A 264 -0.96 4.39 0.12
N ILE A 265 -0.07 3.39 0.32
CA ILE A 265 -0.09 2.53 1.51
C ILE A 265 0.44 3.30 2.73
N ALA A 266 -0.32 4.28 3.21
CA ALA A 266 0.09 5.22 4.24
C ALA A 266 -1.09 5.64 5.14
N GLU A 267 -1.64 4.70 5.91
CA GLU A 267 -2.82 4.93 6.73
C GLU A 267 -2.60 6.00 7.81
N GLN A 268 -1.41 6.06 8.41
CA GLN A 268 -1.06 7.12 9.34
C GLN A 268 -1.19 8.49 8.67
N HIS A 269 -0.60 8.63 7.47
CA HIS A 269 -0.68 9.87 6.71
C HIS A 269 -2.12 10.20 6.29
N ALA A 270 -2.93 9.19 5.91
CA ALA A 270 -4.34 9.37 5.57
C ALA A 270 -5.12 10.03 6.72
N VAL A 271 -4.90 9.58 7.95
CA VAL A 271 -5.57 10.13 9.14
C VAL A 271 -5.10 11.56 9.42
N THR A 272 -3.78 11.80 9.47
CA THR A 272 -3.22 13.15 9.68
C THR A 272 -3.64 14.14 8.59
N PHE A 273 -3.65 13.67 7.33
CA PHE A 273 -4.10 14.49 6.19
C PHE A 273 -5.58 14.84 6.30
N ALA A 274 -6.43 13.87 6.68
CA ALA A 274 -7.85 14.11 6.94
C ALA A 274 -8.04 15.09 8.12
N ALA A 275 -7.23 15.00 9.18
CA ALA A 275 -7.24 15.94 10.28
C ALA A 275 -6.91 17.38 9.80
N GLY A 276 -5.88 17.54 8.97
CA GLY A 276 -5.53 18.83 8.37
C GLY A 276 -6.64 19.40 7.49
N LEU A 277 -7.31 18.57 6.69
CA LEU A 277 -8.49 19.00 5.90
C LEU A 277 -9.65 19.46 6.80
N ALA A 278 -9.91 18.75 7.91
CA ALA A 278 -10.94 19.12 8.87
C ALA A 278 -10.60 20.44 9.57
N ALA A 279 -9.35 20.64 9.99
CA ALA A 279 -8.87 21.90 10.56
C ALA A 279 -9.00 23.08 9.58
N GLY A 280 -8.85 22.81 8.27
CA GLY A 280 -9.09 23.77 7.18
C GLY A 280 -10.57 24.00 6.85
N GLY A 281 -11.51 23.43 7.61
CA GLY A 281 -12.96 23.64 7.45
C GLY A 281 -13.61 22.77 6.38
N MET A 282 -12.90 21.75 5.86
CA MET A 282 -13.46 20.72 5.00
C MET A 282 -14.15 19.63 5.83
N LYS A 283 -14.91 18.78 5.16
CA LYS A 283 -15.60 17.63 5.75
C LYS A 283 -15.00 16.32 5.22
N PRO A 284 -13.83 15.87 5.73
CA PRO A 284 -13.16 14.70 5.20
C PRO A 284 -13.84 13.40 5.63
N PHE A 285 -14.10 12.52 4.67
CA PHE A 285 -14.39 11.11 4.87
C PHE A 285 -13.12 10.30 4.67
N CYS A 286 -12.58 9.75 5.75
CA CYS A 286 -11.39 8.90 5.74
C CYS A 286 -11.85 7.44 5.63
N ALA A 287 -11.82 6.89 4.41
CA ALA A 287 -12.32 5.55 4.11
C ALA A 287 -11.16 4.55 4.11
N ILE A 288 -11.11 3.71 5.15
CA ILE A 288 -10.04 2.73 5.38
C ILE A 288 -10.66 1.44 5.90
N TYR A 289 -10.09 0.28 5.53
CA TYR A 289 -10.50 -1.00 6.09
C TYR A 289 -10.23 -1.07 7.60
N SER A 290 -11.13 -1.69 8.34
CA SER A 290 -11.04 -1.82 9.79
C SER A 290 -9.67 -2.32 10.25
N THR A 291 -9.18 -3.43 9.70
CA THR A 291 -7.88 -3.99 10.07
C THR A 291 -6.70 -3.06 9.73
N PHE A 292 -6.82 -2.24 8.68
CA PHE A 292 -5.76 -1.34 8.25
C PHE A 292 -5.71 -0.04 9.05
N LEU A 293 -6.86 0.41 9.57
CA LEU A 293 -6.92 1.61 10.42
C LEU A 293 -6.17 1.43 11.74
N GLN A 294 -5.97 0.21 12.22
CA GLN A 294 -5.13 -0.07 13.40
C GLN A 294 -3.73 0.57 13.28
N ARG A 295 -3.19 0.62 12.07
CA ARG A 295 -1.89 1.22 11.80
C ARG A 295 -1.88 2.74 11.99
N GLY A 296 -3.02 3.40 11.84
CA GLY A 296 -3.20 4.84 12.02
C GLY A 296 -3.76 5.23 13.39
N TYR A 297 -3.82 4.32 14.36
CA TYR A 297 -4.45 4.58 15.66
C TYR A 297 -3.82 5.73 16.42
N ASP A 298 -2.50 5.82 16.44
CA ASP A 298 -1.79 6.92 17.08
C ASP A 298 -2.23 8.28 16.53
N GLN A 299 -2.39 8.40 15.21
CA GLN A 299 -2.86 9.61 14.54
C GLN A 299 -4.35 9.89 14.82
N VAL A 300 -5.17 8.83 14.95
CA VAL A 300 -6.57 9.01 15.40
C VAL A 300 -6.61 9.64 16.79
N VAL A 301 -5.72 9.22 17.71
CA VAL A 301 -5.63 9.77 19.06
C VAL A 301 -5.13 11.22 19.02
N HIS A 302 -3.92 11.44 18.51
CA HIS A 302 -3.20 12.72 18.63
C HIS A 302 -3.65 13.78 17.65
N ASP A 303 -3.89 13.40 16.39
CA ASP A 303 -4.19 14.36 15.34
C ASP A 303 -5.70 14.66 15.22
N VAL A 304 -6.55 13.73 15.69
CA VAL A 304 -8.01 13.87 15.54
C VAL A 304 -8.72 14.00 16.88
N ALA A 305 -8.66 12.97 17.75
CA ALA A 305 -9.52 12.89 18.93
C ALA A 305 -9.17 13.96 19.98
N ILE A 306 -7.90 14.13 20.34
CA ILE A 306 -7.44 15.14 21.31
C ILE A 306 -7.80 16.54 20.83
N GLN A 307 -7.71 16.80 19.53
CA GLN A 307 -8.04 18.10 18.93
C GLN A 307 -9.53 18.27 18.64
N ARG A 308 -10.34 17.22 18.84
CA ARG A 308 -11.78 17.19 18.55
C ARG A 308 -12.10 17.57 17.09
N LEU A 309 -11.25 17.20 16.16
CA LEU A 309 -11.44 17.52 14.75
C LEU A 309 -12.53 16.63 14.13
N PRO A 310 -13.46 17.19 13.35
CA PRO A 310 -14.59 16.46 12.79
C PRO A 310 -14.18 15.63 11.56
N VAL A 311 -13.33 14.63 11.75
CA VAL A 311 -13.00 13.62 10.75
C VAL A 311 -14.06 12.51 10.77
N ARG A 312 -14.51 12.09 9.58
CA ARG A 312 -15.51 11.05 9.39
C ARG A 312 -14.80 9.78 8.94
N PHE A 313 -14.71 8.79 9.82
CA PHE A 313 -14.10 7.51 9.51
C PHE A 313 -15.14 6.56 8.94
N ALA A 314 -15.01 6.23 7.65
CA ALA A 314 -15.79 5.19 6.98
C ALA A 314 -15.00 3.87 7.06
N ILE A 315 -15.39 2.99 7.99
CA ILE A 315 -14.64 1.78 8.31
C ILE A 315 -15.24 0.60 7.57
N ASP A 316 -14.68 0.28 6.41
CA ASP A 316 -15.09 -0.87 5.61
C ASP A 316 -14.46 -2.17 6.14
N ARG A 317 -14.98 -3.33 5.78
CA ARG A 317 -14.51 -4.66 6.22
C ARG A 317 -14.53 -4.83 7.73
N ALA A 318 -15.52 -4.27 8.42
CA ALA A 318 -15.70 -4.50 9.84
C ALA A 318 -16.19 -5.92 10.13
N GLY A 319 -15.64 -6.54 11.16
CA GLY A 319 -15.98 -7.93 11.54
C GLY A 319 -15.24 -8.98 10.72
N LEU A 320 -15.84 -10.16 10.58
CA LEU A 320 -15.30 -11.27 9.81
C LEU A 320 -15.49 -11.02 8.31
N VAL A 321 -14.48 -11.33 7.52
CA VAL A 321 -14.41 -10.97 6.10
C VAL A 321 -14.38 -12.18 5.15
N GLY A 322 -14.56 -13.38 5.67
CA GLY A 322 -14.64 -14.61 4.87
C GLY A 322 -13.37 -14.87 4.05
N ALA A 323 -13.50 -14.84 2.74
CA ALA A 323 -12.42 -15.20 1.81
C ALA A 323 -11.18 -14.28 1.86
N ASP A 324 -11.28 -13.09 2.40
CA ASP A 324 -10.13 -12.19 2.55
C ASP A 324 -9.16 -12.67 3.65
N GLY A 325 -9.63 -13.56 4.53
CA GLY A 325 -8.81 -14.25 5.51
C GLY A 325 -8.51 -13.45 6.78
N ALA A 326 -7.70 -14.06 7.66
CA ALA A 326 -7.43 -13.55 9.00
C ALA A 326 -6.77 -12.17 9.02
N THR A 327 -5.95 -11.84 8.03
CA THR A 327 -5.24 -10.55 7.93
C THR A 327 -6.18 -9.37 7.64
N HIS A 328 -7.40 -9.64 7.19
CA HIS A 328 -8.40 -8.63 6.85
C HIS A 328 -9.56 -8.58 7.87
N ALA A 329 -9.56 -9.45 8.88
CA ALA A 329 -10.60 -9.45 9.92
C ALA A 329 -10.60 -8.15 10.72
N GLY A 330 -11.72 -7.42 10.67
CA GLY A 330 -11.92 -6.13 11.32
C GLY A 330 -12.53 -6.28 12.72
N ALA A 331 -11.82 -6.97 13.64
CA ALA A 331 -12.35 -7.33 14.94
C ALA A 331 -12.11 -6.27 16.04
N PHE A 332 -11.21 -5.31 15.83
CA PHE A 332 -10.69 -4.46 16.91
C PHE A 332 -11.09 -2.98 16.81
N ASP A 333 -11.71 -2.54 15.71
CA ASP A 333 -12.03 -1.13 15.45
C ASP A 333 -12.93 -0.53 16.53
N VAL A 334 -13.95 -1.24 17.01
CA VAL A 334 -14.79 -0.76 18.11
C VAL A 334 -13.97 -0.54 19.38
N ALA A 335 -13.07 -1.48 19.71
CA ALA A 335 -12.30 -1.42 20.94
C ALA A 335 -11.33 -0.21 20.94
N PHE A 336 -10.67 0.09 19.83
CA PHE A 336 -9.71 1.19 19.80
C PHE A 336 -10.32 2.55 19.42
N MET A 337 -11.52 2.59 18.82
CA MET A 337 -12.19 3.85 18.51
C MET A 337 -13.11 4.30 19.66
N ALA A 338 -13.88 3.39 20.25
CA ALA A 338 -14.91 3.74 21.23
C ALA A 338 -14.36 4.16 22.61
N ASN A 339 -13.06 3.91 22.89
CA ASN A 339 -12.42 4.37 24.12
C ASN A 339 -11.92 5.81 24.05
N LEU A 340 -11.98 6.45 22.87
CA LEU A 340 -11.49 7.81 22.69
C LEU A 340 -12.54 8.84 23.10
N PRO A 341 -12.18 9.86 23.92
CA PRO A 341 -13.11 10.91 24.33
C PRO A 341 -13.69 11.69 23.13
N GLY A 342 -15.01 11.82 23.10
CA GLY A 342 -15.70 12.58 22.05
C GLY A 342 -15.83 11.84 20.70
N MET A 343 -15.34 10.62 20.59
CA MET A 343 -15.50 9.80 19.40
C MET A 343 -16.92 9.20 19.36
N VAL A 344 -17.65 9.45 18.29
CA VAL A 344 -18.92 8.76 18.03
C VAL A 344 -18.63 7.52 17.19
N VAL A 345 -19.16 6.34 17.59
CA VAL A 345 -19.01 5.10 16.84
C VAL A 345 -20.39 4.52 16.53
N MET A 346 -20.65 4.29 15.23
CA MET A 346 -21.89 3.72 14.73
C MET A 346 -21.63 2.39 14.02
N ALA A 347 -22.55 1.45 14.12
CA ALA A 347 -22.52 0.17 13.42
C ALA A 347 -23.85 -0.05 12.70
N ALA A 348 -23.80 -0.22 11.37
CA ALA A 348 -24.98 -0.40 10.55
C ALA A 348 -25.64 -1.76 10.81
N ALA A 349 -26.92 -1.78 11.07
CA ALA A 349 -27.71 -2.99 11.19
C ALA A 349 -28.04 -3.61 9.81
N ASP A 350 -28.23 -2.75 8.81
CA ASP A 350 -28.54 -3.10 7.44
C ASP A 350 -28.02 -2.02 6.47
N GLU A 351 -28.14 -2.27 5.17
CA GLU A 351 -27.68 -1.36 4.13
C GLU A 351 -28.47 -0.04 4.08
N ALA A 352 -29.73 -0.03 4.48
CA ALA A 352 -30.54 1.20 4.53
C ALA A 352 -30.07 2.12 5.66
N GLU A 353 -29.76 1.55 6.83
CA GLU A 353 -29.24 2.33 7.95
C GLU A 353 -27.87 2.93 7.65
N LEU A 354 -27.03 2.25 6.84
CA LEU A 354 -25.75 2.81 6.39
C LEU A 354 -25.92 4.14 5.64
N VAL A 355 -26.97 4.29 4.81
CA VAL A 355 -27.28 5.55 4.12
C VAL A 355 -27.55 6.69 5.14
N HIS A 356 -28.29 6.37 6.22
CA HIS A 356 -28.56 7.31 7.31
C HIS A 356 -27.29 7.65 8.11
N MET A 357 -26.40 6.67 8.32
CA MET A 357 -25.12 6.89 9.00
C MET A 357 -24.19 7.80 8.20
N VAL A 358 -24.15 7.70 6.88
CA VAL A 358 -23.39 8.63 6.03
C VAL A 358 -23.93 10.06 6.18
N ALA A 359 -25.25 10.24 6.17
CA ALA A 359 -25.89 11.54 6.39
C ALA A 359 -25.60 12.08 7.80
N THR A 360 -25.63 11.22 8.82
CA THR A 360 -25.29 11.57 10.21
C THR A 360 -23.86 12.06 10.31
N ALA A 361 -22.92 11.33 9.72
CA ALA A 361 -21.51 11.69 9.70
C ALA A 361 -21.28 13.02 8.97
N ALA A 362 -21.94 13.25 7.85
CA ALA A 362 -21.85 14.53 7.12
C ALA A 362 -22.38 15.73 7.90
N ALA A 363 -23.41 15.52 8.71
CA ALA A 363 -24.00 16.57 9.55
C ALA A 363 -23.23 16.84 10.85
N HIS A 364 -22.48 15.84 11.36
CA HIS A 364 -21.75 15.93 12.62
C HIS A 364 -20.48 16.77 12.49
N ASN A 365 -20.36 17.85 13.31
CA ASN A 365 -19.20 18.75 13.28
C ASN A 365 -18.57 19.00 14.66
N ASP A 366 -19.06 18.36 15.72
CA ASP A 366 -18.63 18.62 17.10
C ASP A 366 -17.44 17.79 17.54
N GLY A 367 -16.94 16.90 16.67
CA GLY A 367 -15.82 16.01 16.92
C GLY A 367 -15.75 14.87 15.93
N PRO A 368 -14.85 13.89 16.17
CA PRO A 368 -14.69 12.76 15.27
C PRO A 368 -15.88 11.80 15.35
N ILE A 369 -16.20 11.22 14.21
CA ILE A 369 -17.27 10.23 14.07
C ILE A 369 -16.82 9.08 13.18
N ALA A 370 -17.12 7.86 13.59
CA ALA A 370 -16.84 6.64 12.85
C ALA A 370 -18.14 5.85 12.60
N PHE A 371 -18.27 5.28 11.43
CA PHE A 371 -19.29 4.29 11.14
C PHE A 371 -18.65 3.11 10.44
N ARG A 372 -19.10 1.92 10.87
CA ARG A 372 -18.53 0.64 10.44
C ARG A 372 -19.57 -0.23 9.72
N TYR A 373 -19.11 -0.91 8.68
CA TYR A 373 -19.95 -1.80 7.88
C TYR A 373 -19.15 -3.01 7.37
N PRO A 374 -19.84 -4.16 7.14
CA PRO A 374 -19.16 -5.39 6.78
C PRO A 374 -18.77 -5.44 5.31
N ARG A 375 -17.88 -6.38 4.98
CA ARG A 375 -17.67 -6.86 3.62
C ARG A 375 -18.82 -7.81 3.24
N GLY A 376 -19.56 -7.49 2.21
CA GLY A 376 -20.64 -8.34 1.71
C GLY A 376 -21.80 -7.55 1.13
N ASP A 377 -22.80 -8.30 0.74
CA ASP A 377 -24.05 -7.74 0.23
C ASP A 377 -25.01 -7.47 1.38
N GLY A 378 -25.91 -6.52 1.19
CA GLY A 378 -27.01 -6.25 2.10
C GLY A 378 -27.99 -7.43 2.23
N VAL A 379 -28.99 -7.27 3.07
CA VAL A 379 -30.01 -8.29 3.31
C VAL A 379 -31.27 -8.09 2.45
N GLY A 380 -31.31 -7.03 1.64
CA GLY A 380 -32.41 -6.76 0.69
C GLY A 380 -33.55 -5.93 1.29
N VAL A 381 -33.25 -5.04 2.24
CA VAL A 381 -34.25 -4.11 2.78
C VAL A 381 -34.57 -3.00 1.77
N GLU A 382 -35.73 -2.37 1.94
CA GLU A 382 -36.12 -1.21 1.14
C GLU A 382 -35.14 -0.05 1.38
N MET A 383 -34.57 0.46 0.29
CA MET A 383 -33.54 1.49 0.35
C MET A 383 -34.17 2.88 0.41
N PRO A 384 -33.72 3.75 1.34
CA PRO A 384 -34.18 5.12 1.40
C PRO A 384 -33.68 5.92 0.19
N SER A 385 -34.53 6.78 -0.35
CA SER A 385 -34.17 7.68 -1.44
C SER A 385 -33.10 8.70 -1.02
N ARG A 386 -33.07 9.08 0.28
CA ARG A 386 -32.13 10.03 0.89
C ARG A 386 -31.78 9.62 2.31
N GLY A 387 -30.53 9.88 2.69
CA GLY A 387 -30.10 9.71 4.09
C GLY A 387 -30.69 10.81 4.98
N VAL A 388 -31.13 10.43 6.17
CA VAL A 388 -31.60 11.33 7.23
C VAL A 388 -30.68 11.14 8.43
N PRO A 389 -30.13 12.23 9.04
CA PRO A 389 -29.28 12.10 10.21
C PRO A 389 -29.99 11.39 11.36
N LEU A 390 -29.30 10.41 11.95
CA LEU A 390 -29.75 9.67 13.12
C LEU A 390 -29.47 10.47 14.39
N GLU A 391 -30.28 10.27 15.42
CA GLU A 391 -30.03 10.87 16.74
C GLU A 391 -28.90 10.10 17.43
N ILE A 392 -27.76 10.80 17.67
CA ILE A 392 -26.57 10.20 18.29
C ILE A 392 -26.89 9.80 19.74
N GLY A 393 -26.43 8.60 20.13
CA GLY A 393 -26.69 8.04 21.46
C GLY A 393 -27.98 7.23 21.56
N LYS A 394 -28.80 7.20 20.52
CA LYS A 394 -29.97 6.33 20.46
C LYS A 394 -29.74 5.12 19.55
N GLY A 395 -29.99 3.96 20.08
CA GLY A 395 -30.09 2.71 19.33
C GLY A 395 -31.55 2.33 19.09
N ARG A 396 -31.76 1.37 18.17
CA ARG A 396 -33.08 0.73 18.01
C ARG A 396 -32.97 -0.74 18.33
N MET A 397 -34.03 -1.32 18.91
CA MET A 397 -34.11 -2.75 19.12
C MET A 397 -34.50 -3.42 17.79
N ILE A 398 -33.63 -4.28 17.29
CA ILE A 398 -33.83 -4.97 16.01
C ILE A 398 -34.51 -6.31 16.21
N ARG A 399 -34.28 -6.93 17.36
CA ARG A 399 -34.88 -8.23 17.74
C ARG A 399 -35.11 -8.26 19.25
N GLN A 400 -36.33 -8.69 19.66
CA GLN A 400 -36.64 -9.02 21.04
C GLN A 400 -36.31 -10.48 21.34
#